data_7e04c94a2064122609b6abbff04ccb86
#
_entry.id   7e04c94a2064122609b6abbff04ccb86
#
_cell.length_a   1.000
_cell.length_b   1.000
_cell.length_c   1.000
_cell.angle_alpha   90.00
_cell.angle_beta   90.00
_cell.angle_gamma   90.00
#
_symmetry.space_group_name_H-M   'P 1'
#
loop_
_entity.id
_entity.type
_entity.pdbx_description
1 polymer ?
#
loop_
_entity_poly.entity_id
_entity_poly.type
_entity_poly.pdbx_seq_one_letter_code
_entity_poly.pdbx_strand_id
1 'polypeptide(L)'
;MESKRGYKKPYKKADASKVVYKPKRGNTDGSGLMVQGEGLKYKQKREPLSRLMTEEEKSKAGIHELSYDFGCRITRLFQYLTEDADYKEFVQSKQIYRSGTSIGANVRESKHAQSDADFLSKMSIAYKEADETDYWLNLLHDNGYINESQYESLSNDLTRILKLLTSIVKTMRQKVGKE
;
A
#
# COMPACT_ATOMS: atom_id res chain seq x y z
N MET A 1 34.10 -18.41 27.37
CA MET A 1 34.46 -18.21 25.94
C MET A 1 33.21 -17.69 25.19
N GLU A 2 33.08 -16.37 25.10
CA GLU A 2 31.95 -15.74 24.43
C GLU A 2 32.29 -15.51 22.94
N SER A 3 31.52 -16.15 22.07
CA SER A 3 31.62 -15.98 20.62
C SER A 3 30.92 -14.68 20.20
N LYS A 4 31.67 -13.62 19.97
CA LYS A 4 31.18 -12.39 19.32
C LYS A 4 30.89 -12.66 17.85
N ARG A 5 29.63 -12.83 17.47
CA ARG A 5 29.18 -12.80 16.06
C ARG A 5 29.23 -11.35 15.58
N GLY A 6 30.25 -11.05 14.76
CA GLY A 6 30.39 -9.74 14.14
C GLY A 6 29.31 -9.46 13.10
N TYR A 7 28.54 -8.41 13.31
CA TYR A 7 27.67 -7.81 12.31
C TYR A 7 28.52 -7.30 11.14
N LYS A 8 28.29 -7.83 9.94
CA LYS A 8 28.89 -7.29 8.71
C LYS A 8 28.25 -5.94 8.42
N LYS A 9 29.11 -4.92 8.23
CA LYS A 9 28.70 -3.55 7.85
C LYS A 9 27.87 -3.55 6.55
N PRO A 10 26.90 -2.62 6.41
CA PRO A 10 26.05 -2.54 5.24
C PRO A 10 26.85 -2.20 3.97
N TYR A 11 26.32 -2.63 2.86
CA TYR A 11 26.86 -2.49 1.50
C TYR A 11 27.39 -1.09 1.21
N LYS A 12 28.61 -1.03 0.62
CA LYS A 12 29.16 0.22 0.08
C LYS A 12 28.23 0.73 -1.01
N LYS A 13 27.86 2.02 -0.94
CA LYS A 13 27.13 2.71 -2.00
C LYS A 13 27.86 2.48 -3.33
N ALA A 14 27.16 1.85 -4.29
CA ALA A 14 27.65 1.80 -5.66
C ALA A 14 27.66 3.22 -6.24
N ASP A 15 28.73 3.57 -6.91
CA ASP A 15 28.88 4.86 -7.57
C ASP A 15 27.87 4.96 -8.74
N ALA A 16 26.82 5.75 -8.55
CA ALA A 16 25.75 5.94 -9.50
C ALA A 16 26.19 6.52 -10.85
N SER A 17 27.41 7.08 -10.94
CA SER A 17 27.96 7.65 -12.17
C SER A 17 28.37 6.61 -13.22
N LYS A 18 28.39 5.31 -12.88
CA LYS A 18 28.88 4.22 -13.75
C LYS A 18 27.81 3.28 -14.30
N VAL A 19 26.55 3.49 -13.99
CA VAL A 19 25.46 2.68 -14.56
C VAL A 19 24.99 3.29 -15.88
N VAL A 20 25.68 2.96 -16.97
CA VAL A 20 25.22 3.28 -18.32
C VAL A 20 24.18 2.24 -18.72
N TYR A 21 22.92 2.64 -18.71
CA TYR A 21 21.84 1.82 -19.30
C TYR A 21 22.04 1.71 -20.80
N LYS A 22 22.43 0.54 -21.29
CA LYS A 22 22.40 0.22 -22.72
C LYS A 22 21.05 -0.42 -23.05
N PRO A 23 20.17 0.21 -23.83
CA PRO A 23 18.95 -0.42 -24.27
C PRO A 23 19.28 -1.66 -25.10
N LYS A 24 18.61 -2.79 -24.80
CA LYS A 24 18.71 -4.00 -25.64
C LYS A 24 18.20 -3.64 -27.03
N ARG A 25 19.04 -3.88 -28.06
CA ARG A 25 18.62 -3.77 -29.48
C ARG A 25 17.42 -4.71 -29.68
N GLY A 26 16.29 -4.14 -30.16
CA GLY A 26 15.14 -4.93 -30.58
C GLY A 26 15.53 -5.88 -31.71
N ASN A 27 15.06 -7.12 -31.65
CA ASN A 27 15.11 -8.05 -32.75
C ASN A 27 14.35 -7.44 -33.94
N THR A 28 15.03 -7.15 -35.03
CA THR A 28 14.41 -6.94 -36.33
C THR A 28 14.15 -8.35 -36.90
N ASP A 29 12.86 -8.69 -37.08
CA ASP A 29 12.49 -9.74 -37.99
C ASP A 29 12.84 -9.27 -39.42
N GLY A 30 13.36 -10.15 -40.25
CA GLY A 30 13.93 -9.82 -41.55
C GLY A 30 12.93 -9.31 -42.62
N SER A 31 11.81 -8.68 -42.23
CA SER A 31 10.72 -8.27 -43.16
C SER A 31 10.64 -6.77 -43.42
N GLY A 32 11.65 -5.97 -43.13
CA GLY A 32 11.79 -4.59 -43.66
C GLY A 32 10.59 -3.64 -43.54
N LEU A 33 9.53 -3.97 -42.83
CA LEU A 33 8.36 -3.11 -42.59
C LEU A 33 8.60 -2.29 -41.34
N MET A 34 8.99 -1.02 -41.53
CA MET A 34 8.88 -0.01 -40.48
C MET A 34 7.40 0.16 -40.14
N VAL A 35 6.94 -0.49 -39.08
CA VAL A 35 5.72 -0.08 -38.42
C VAL A 35 6.07 1.20 -37.64
N GLN A 36 5.72 2.34 -38.21
CA GLN A 36 5.64 3.59 -37.42
C GLN A 36 4.50 3.44 -36.41
N GLY A 37 4.77 2.67 -35.35
CA GLY A 37 3.96 2.71 -34.17
C GLY A 37 4.28 4.01 -33.44
N GLU A 38 3.38 5.00 -33.49
CA GLU A 38 3.37 6.06 -32.49
C GLU A 38 3.28 5.39 -31.13
N GLY A 39 4.43 5.25 -30.48
CA GLY A 39 4.51 4.74 -29.12
C GLY A 39 3.61 5.62 -28.26
N LEU A 40 2.55 5.03 -27.73
CA LEU A 40 1.70 5.65 -26.73
C LEU A 40 2.59 6.22 -25.62
N LYS A 41 2.88 7.51 -25.72
CA LYS A 41 3.60 8.29 -24.71
C LYS A 41 2.66 8.50 -23.54
N TYR A 42 2.45 7.44 -22.72
CA TYR A 42 1.83 7.57 -21.40
C TYR A 42 2.81 8.23 -20.42
N LYS A 43 3.21 9.45 -20.71
CA LYS A 43 3.75 10.41 -19.76
C LYS A 43 2.75 11.55 -19.54
N GLN A 44 1.48 11.23 -19.39
CA GLN A 44 0.63 12.17 -18.69
C GLN A 44 1.00 12.08 -17.20
N LYS A 45 1.59 13.16 -16.67
CA LYS A 45 1.63 13.41 -15.22
C LYS A 45 0.19 13.23 -14.77
N ARG A 46 -0.09 12.10 -14.06
CA ARG A 46 -1.43 11.88 -13.54
C ARG A 46 -1.66 12.98 -12.52
N GLU A 47 -2.58 13.88 -12.81
CA GLU A 47 -3.10 14.81 -11.81
C GLU A 47 -3.60 13.96 -10.65
N PRO A 48 -3.28 14.33 -9.39
CA PRO A 48 -3.78 13.59 -8.25
C PRO A 48 -5.31 13.61 -8.28
N LEU A 49 -5.93 12.46 -8.54
CA LEU A 49 -7.35 12.27 -8.81
C LEU A 49 -8.27 12.66 -7.64
N SER A 50 -7.73 12.80 -6.44
CA SER A 50 -8.46 13.25 -5.26
C SER A 50 -7.54 13.97 -4.29
N ARG A 51 -8.04 15.03 -3.68
CA ARG A 51 -7.43 15.62 -2.50
C ARG A 51 -7.53 14.61 -1.34
N LEU A 52 -6.42 14.34 -0.68
CA LEU A 52 -6.42 13.58 0.57
C LEU A 52 -7.08 14.41 1.68
N MET A 53 -7.66 13.72 2.65
CA MET A 53 -8.27 14.34 3.82
C MET A 53 -7.23 15.04 4.69
N THR A 54 -7.60 16.20 5.24
CA THR A 54 -6.82 16.86 6.29
C THR A 54 -6.98 16.12 7.63
N GLU A 55 -6.09 16.37 8.59
CA GLU A 55 -6.18 15.76 9.91
C GLU A 55 -7.47 16.13 10.66
N GLU A 56 -7.99 17.36 10.44
CA GLU A 56 -9.29 17.77 10.99
C GLU A 56 -10.44 16.96 10.38
N GLU A 57 -10.47 16.77 9.06
CA GLU A 57 -11.46 15.94 8.38
C GLU A 57 -11.40 14.48 8.87
N LYS A 58 -10.21 13.90 8.99
CA LYS A 58 -10.00 12.54 9.51
C LYS A 58 -10.49 12.37 10.95
N SER A 59 -10.38 13.41 11.79
CA SER A 59 -10.83 13.31 13.18
C SER A 59 -12.36 13.16 13.31
N LYS A 60 -13.12 13.61 12.31
CA LYS A 60 -14.59 13.57 12.25
C LYS A 60 -15.12 12.44 11.37
N ALA A 61 -14.25 11.81 10.57
CA ALA A 61 -14.63 10.82 9.56
C ALA A 61 -14.91 9.44 10.16
N GLY A 62 -15.86 8.74 9.54
CA GLY A 62 -16.14 7.35 9.85
C GLY A 62 -15.22 6.38 9.10
N ILE A 63 -15.46 5.07 9.32
CA ILE A 63 -14.63 4.00 8.73
C ILE A 63 -14.64 4.04 7.20
N HIS A 64 -15.76 4.44 6.57
CA HIS A 64 -15.89 4.47 5.12
C HIS A 64 -14.99 5.51 4.47
N GLU A 65 -14.99 6.72 5.01
CA GLU A 65 -14.19 7.83 4.51
C GLU A 65 -12.70 7.59 4.77
N LEU A 66 -12.36 7.16 6.00
CA LEU A 66 -10.98 6.89 6.39
C LEU A 66 -10.37 5.74 5.58
N SER A 67 -11.11 4.64 5.36
CA SER A 67 -10.59 3.51 4.60
C SER A 67 -10.41 3.83 3.12
N TYR A 68 -11.24 4.70 2.54
CA TYR A 68 -11.09 5.18 1.17
C TYR A 68 -9.87 6.10 1.03
N ASP A 69 -9.73 7.09 1.92
CA ASP A 69 -8.56 8.00 1.92
C ASP A 69 -7.25 7.23 2.10
N PHE A 70 -7.25 6.26 3.01
CA PHE A 70 -6.10 5.38 3.22
C PHE A 70 -5.77 4.55 1.98
N GLY A 71 -6.75 3.99 1.28
CA GLY A 71 -6.56 3.31 0.01
C GLY A 71 -5.90 4.20 -1.06
N CYS A 72 -6.30 5.47 -1.13
CA CYS A 72 -5.64 6.46 -2.00
C CYS A 72 -4.18 6.70 -1.60
N ARG A 73 -3.88 6.77 -0.30
CA ARG A 73 -2.51 6.92 0.21
C ARG A 73 -1.64 5.70 -0.10
N ILE A 74 -2.18 4.49 0.09
CA ILE A 74 -1.49 3.24 -0.26
C ILE A 74 -1.21 3.16 -1.76
N THR A 75 -2.12 3.63 -2.59
CA THR A 75 -1.90 3.70 -4.05
C THR A 75 -0.72 4.63 -4.39
N ARG A 76 -0.60 5.77 -3.70
CA ARG A 76 0.53 6.70 -3.86
C ARG A 76 1.84 6.10 -3.33
N LEU A 77 1.79 5.38 -2.20
CA LEU A 77 2.94 4.65 -1.69
C LEU A 77 3.43 3.61 -2.69
N PHE A 78 2.52 2.84 -3.29
CA PHE A 78 2.87 1.87 -4.32
C PHE A 78 3.56 2.52 -5.52
N GLN A 79 3.04 3.65 -6.02
CA GLN A 79 3.65 4.41 -7.10
C GLN A 79 5.05 4.91 -6.71
N TYR A 80 5.19 5.48 -5.52
CA TYR A 80 6.49 5.91 -5.00
C TYR A 80 7.50 4.76 -4.97
N LEU A 81 7.15 3.61 -4.41
CA LEU A 81 8.05 2.47 -4.27
C LEU A 81 8.45 1.84 -5.61
N THR A 82 7.58 1.94 -6.63
CA THR A 82 7.82 1.28 -7.92
C THR A 82 8.34 2.21 -9.02
N GLU A 83 8.09 3.52 -8.92
CA GLU A 83 8.41 4.48 -9.97
C GLU A 83 9.41 5.54 -9.53
N ASP A 84 9.27 6.09 -8.31
CA ASP A 84 9.96 7.31 -7.88
C ASP A 84 11.12 7.06 -6.90
N ALA A 85 11.09 5.97 -6.11
CA ALA A 85 12.12 5.68 -5.13
C ALA A 85 13.46 5.35 -5.80
N ASP A 86 14.57 5.71 -5.15
CA ASP A 86 15.94 5.40 -5.61
C ASP A 86 16.15 3.88 -5.75
N TYR A 87 15.58 3.11 -4.83
CA TYR A 87 15.56 1.65 -4.85
C TYR A 87 14.13 1.16 -5.05
N LYS A 88 13.84 0.69 -6.28
CA LYS A 88 12.52 0.20 -6.63
C LYS A 88 12.22 -1.13 -5.95
N GLU A 89 11.09 -1.17 -5.27
CA GLU A 89 10.62 -2.35 -4.56
C GLU A 89 9.32 -2.87 -5.20
N PHE A 90 9.32 -4.15 -5.66
CA PHE A 90 8.22 -4.73 -6.44
C PHE A 90 7.52 -5.91 -5.76
N VAL A 91 8.02 -6.39 -4.63
CA VAL A 91 7.48 -7.57 -3.94
C VAL A 91 6.59 -7.13 -2.78
N GLN A 92 7.16 -6.42 -1.81
CA GLN A 92 6.43 -5.92 -0.63
C GLN A 92 5.43 -4.83 -1.02
N SER A 93 5.78 -3.98 -2.01
CA SER A 93 4.88 -2.95 -2.53
C SER A 93 3.57 -3.52 -3.06
N LYS A 94 3.60 -4.67 -3.73
CA LYS A 94 2.38 -5.35 -4.20
C LYS A 94 1.56 -5.90 -3.04
N GLN A 95 2.20 -6.42 -2.00
CA GLN A 95 1.50 -6.96 -0.84
C GLN A 95 0.79 -5.85 -0.05
N ILE A 96 1.51 -4.77 0.28
CA ILE A 96 0.89 -3.64 0.99
C ILE A 96 -0.19 -2.95 0.14
N TYR A 97 -0.02 -2.89 -1.20
CA TYR A 97 -1.06 -2.37 -2.10
C TYR A 97 -2.32 -3.23 -2.03
N ARG A 98 -2.18 -4.53 -2.10
CA ARG A 98 -3.28 -5.48 -2.06
C ARG A 98 -4.02 -5.39 -0.70
N SER A 99 -3.33 -5.59 0.41
CA SER A 99 -3.94 -5.56 1.73
C SER A 99 -4.52 -4.19 2.06
N GLY A 100 -3.78 -3.10 1.86
CA GLY A 100 -4.23 -1.75 2.18
C GLY A 100 -5.45 -1.28 1.38
N THR A 101 -5.57 -1.66 0.10
CA THR A 101 -6.78 -1.36 -0.70
C THR A 101 -7.94 -2.29 -0.37
N SER A 102 -7.68 -3.54 0.05
CA SER A 102 -8.70 -4.50 0.47
C SER A 102 -9.46 -4.06 1.72
N ILE A 103 -8.85 -3.26 2.60
CA ILE A 103 -9.54 -2.65 3.74
C ILE A 103 -10.78 -1.87 3.26
N GLY A 104 -10.55 -0.91 2.38
CA GLY A 104 -11.61 -0.05 1.85
C GLY A 104 -12.64 -0.81 1.00
N ALA A 105 -12.21 -1.82 0.24
CA ALA A 105 -13.10 -2.67 -0.54
C ALA A 105 -14.09 -3.42 0.35
N ASN A 106 -13.63 -4.13 1.38
CA ASN A 106 -14.49 -4.86 2.31
C ASN A 106 -15.40 -3.93 3.13
N VAL A 107 -14.88 -2.79 3.59
CA VAL A 107 -15.71 -1.75 4.24
C VAL A 107 -16.78 -1.24 3.29
N ARG A 108 -16.50 -1.09 1.99
CA ARG A 108 -17.50 -0.67 1.01
C ARG A 108 -18.57 -1.72 0.77
N GLU A 109 -18.16 -2.99 0.64
CA GLU A 109 -19.06 -4.13 0.45
C GLU A 109 -20.01 -4.34 1.62
N SER A 110 -19.56 -4.08 2.86
CA SER A 110 -20.40 -4.23 4.05
C SER A 110 -21.67 -3.37 4.05
N LYS A 111 -21.71 -2.28 3.25
CA LYS A 111 -22.93 -1.46 3.06
C LYS A 111 -24.09 -2.24 2.42
N HIS A 112 -23.79 -3.32 1.71
CA HIS A 112 -24.74 -4.15 1.00
C HIS A 112 -24.86 -5.54 1.62
N ALA A 113 -24.43 -5.69 2.88
CA ALA A 113 -24.54 -6.94 3.62
C ALA A 113 -25.99 -7.40 3.75
N GLN A 114 -26.23 -8.69 3.48
CA GLN A 114 -27.57 -9.29 3.50
C GLN A 114 -28.05 -9.64 4.91
N SER A 115 -27.13 -9.66 5.89
CA SER A 115 -27.41 -9.96 7.30
C SER A 115 -26.35 -9.37 8.20
N ASP A 116 -26.61 -9.33 9.52
CA ASP A 116 -25.60 -8.94 10.51
C ASP A 116 -24.37 -9.85 10.49
N ALA A 117 -24.55 -11.14 10.23
CA ALA A 117 -23.45 -12.09 10.09
C ALA A 117 -22.59 -11.79 8.87
N ASP A 118 -23.20 -11.43 7.73
CA ASP A 118 -22.46 -11.02 6.52
C ASP A 118 -21.73 -9.69 6.74
N PHE A 119 -22.37 -8.71 7.37
CA PHE A 119 -21.72 -7.46 7.76
C PHE A 119 -20.51 -7.72 8.66
N LEU A 120 -20.66 -8.56 9.71
CA LEU A 120 -19.57 -8.96 10.60
C LEU A 120 -18.44 -9.66 9.83
N SER A 121 -18.79 -10.52 8.87
CA SER A 121 -17.81 -11.21 8.01
C SER A 121 -16.96 -10.19 7.22
N LYS A 122 -17.60 -9.24 6.53
CA LYS A 122 -16.90 -8.20 5.75
C LYS A 122 -16.01 -7.31 6.63
N MET A 123 -16.49 -6.86 7.78
CA MET A 123 -15.70 -6.07 8.72
C MET A 123 -14.55 -6.87 9.33
N SER A 124 -14.72 -8.17 9.57
CA SER A 124 -13.66 -9.04 10.06
C SER A 124 -12.57 -9.27 9.01
N ILE A 125 -12.92 -9.34 7.72
CA ILE A 125 -11.95 -9.40 6.62
C ILE A 125 -11.19 -8.07 6.56
N ALA A 126 -11.88 -6.93 6.56
CA ALA A 126 -11.24 -5.62 6.57
C ALA A 126 -10.24 -5.46 7.74
N TYR A 127 -10.58 -5.98 8.91
CA TYR A 127 -9.68 -5.97 10.07
C TYR A 127 -8.40 -6.80 9.84
N LYS A 128 -8.52 -8.00 9.27
CA LYS A 128 -7.36 -8.84 8.94
C LYS A 128 -6.46 -8.19 7.88
N GLU A 129 -7.05 -7.57 6.86
CA GLU A 129 -6.29 -6.83 5.84
C GLU A 129 -5.56 -5.61 6.43
N ALA A 130 -6.14 -4.98 7.45
CA ALA A 130 -5.48 -3.88 8.18
C ALA A 130 -4.27 -4.38 8.99
N ASP A 131 -4.39 -5.52 9.68
CA ASP A 131 -3.26 -6.15 10.38
C ASP A 131 -2.14 -6.59 9.39
N GLU A 132 -2.51 -7.16 8.24
CA GLU A 132 -1.54 -7.49 7.18
C GLU A 132 -0.84 -6.24 6.64
N THR A 133 -1.59 -5.15 6.48
CA THR A 133 -1.04 -3.87 6.02
C THR A 133 -0.04 -3.30 7.02
N ASP A 134 -0.33 -3.39 8.32
CA ASP A 134 0.59 -2.96 9.38
C ASP A 134 1.91 -3.75 9.33
N TYR A 135 1.83 -5.06 9.14
CA TYR A 135 3.01 -5.91 8.98
C TYR A 135 3.89 -5.46 7.80
N TRP A 136 3.30 -5.25 6.62
CA TRP A 136 4.05 -4.81 5.44
C TRP A 136 4.61 -3.39 5.59
N LEU A 137 3.88 -2.50 6.26
CA LEU A 137 4.33 -1.13 6.52
C LEU A 137 5.56 -1.10 7.42
N ASN A 138 5.58 -1.91 8.48
CA ASN A 138 6.74 -2.09 9.36
C ASN A 138 7.93 -2.64 8.59
N LEU A 139 7.75 -3.68 7.74
CA LEU A 139 8.83 -4.23 6.93
C LEU A 139 9.43 -3.22 5.96
N LEU A 140 8.61 -2.42 5.30
CA LEU A 140 9.09 -1.37 4.39
C LEU A 140 9.91 -0.31 5.13
N HIS A 141 9.49 0.06 6.33
CA HIS A 141 10.21 1.01 7.18
C HIS A 141 11.53 0.42 7.68
N ASP A 142 11.51 -0.76 8.30
CA ASP A 142 12.69 -1.40 8.90
C ASP A 142 13.78 -1.72 7.86
N ASN A 143 13.40 -1.91 6.60
CA ASN A 143 14.32 -2.13 5.50
C ASN A 143 14.71 -0.84 4.74
N GLY A 144 14.25 0.33 5.20
CA GLY A 144 14.66 1.63 4.69
C GLY A 144 14.05 2.02 3.33
N TYR A 145 12.95 1.36 2.91
CA TYR A 145 12.23 1.73 1.69
C TYR A 145 11.38 2.98 1.86
N ILE A 146 10.94 3.26 3.08
CA ILE A 146 10.24 4.48 3.47
C ILE A 146 10.94 5.12 4.68
N ASN A 147 10.88 6.44 4.77
CA ASN A 147 11.46 7.18 5.88
C ASN A 147 10.47 7.28 7.06
N GLU A 148 10.99 7.73 8.23
CA GLU A 148 10.23 7.87 9.47
C GLU A 148 8.94 8.69 9.27
N SER A 149 9.01 9.85 8.61
CA SER A 149 7.84 10.71 8.41
C SER A 149 6.75 10.05 7.55
N GLN A 150 7.14 9.29 6.52
CA GLN A 150 6.21 8.51 5.69
C GLN A 150 5.57 7.39 6.50
N TYR A 151 6.38 6.69 7.29
CA TYR A 151 5.92 5.61 8.17
C TYR A 151 4.94 6.13 9.22
N GLU A 152 5.32 7.12 10.03
CA GLU A 152 4.47 7.69 11.07
C GLU A 152 3.13 8.17 10.53
N SER A 153 3.16 8.86 9.40
CA SER A 153 1.95 9.40 8.77
C SER A 153 0.97 8.31 8.33
N LEU A 154 1.46 7.18 7.77
CA LEU A 154 0.62 6.05 7.36
C LEU A 154 0.19 5.19 8.55
N SER A 155 1.09 4.93 9.49
CA SER A 155 0.82 4.16 10.70
C SER A 155 -0.24 4.82 11.59
N ASN A 156 -0.24 6.16 11.71
CA ASN A 156 -1.25 6.90 12.44
C ASN A 156 -2.65 6.71 11.82
N ASP A 157 -2.77 6.79 10.50
CA ASP A 157 -4.05 6.56 9.82
C ASP A 157 -4.53 5.11 9.96
N LEU A 158 -3.62 4.15 9.80
CA LEU A 158 -3.92 2.73 9.96
C LEU A 158 -4.37 2.41 11.40
N THR A 159 -3.71 3.01 12.39
CA THR A 159 -4.10 2.86 13.81
C THR A 159 -5.53 3.37 14.06
N ARG A 160 -5.95 4.48 13.44
CA ARG A 160 -7.33 4.96 13.55
C ARG A 160 -8.32 3.97 12.94
N ILE A 161 -8.01 3.43 11.76
CA ILE A 161 -8.82 2.41 11.09
C ILE A 161 -8.93 1.15 11.95
N LEU A 162 -7.83 0.64 12.49
CA LEU A 162 -7.80 -0.54 13.35
C LEU A 162 -8.65 -0.36 14.61
N LYS A 163 -8.60 0.81 15.26
CA LYS A 163 -9.44 1.13 16.43
C LYS A 163 -10.92 1.08 16.09
N LEU A 164 -11.33 1.64 14.95
CA LEU A 164 -12.72 1.62 14.51
C LEU A 164 -13.17 0.21 14.15
N LEU A 165 -12.38 -0.54 13.37
CA LEU A 165 -12.70 -1.92 13.00
C LEU A 165 -12.79 -2.83 14.22
N THR A 166 -11.88 -2.68 15.20
CA THR A 166 -11.93 -3.41 16.47
C THR A 166 -13.26 -3.16 17.20
N SER A 167 -13.68 -1.90 17.31
CA SER A 167 -14.93 -1.52 17.96
C SER A 167 -16.14 -2.11 17.23
N ILE A 168 -16.19 -1.98 15.91
CA ILE A 168 -17.29 -2.48 15.07
C ILE A 168 -17.39 -4.01 15.19
N VAL A 169 -16.27 -4.73 14.98
CA VAL A 169 -16.25 -6.19 15.05
C VAL A 169 -16.65 -6.71 16.43
N LYS A 170 -16.15 -6.05 17.50
CA LYS A 170 -16.52 -6.42 18.89
C LYS A 170 -18.03 -6.26 19.12
N THR A 171 -18.61 -5.14 18.73
CA THR A 171 -20.05 -4.85 18.89
C THR A 171 -20.89 -5.83 18.10
N MET A 172 -20.51 -6.09 16.85
CA MET A 172 -21.27 -7.01 15.98
C MET A 172 -21.18 -8.46 16.43
N ARG A 173 -20.02 -8.92 16.96
CA ARG A 173 -19.92 -10.27 17.57
C ARG A 173 -20.88 -10.44 18.75
N GLN A 174 -21.05 -9.39 19.56
CA GLN A 174 -21.98 -9.43 20.70
C GLN A 174 -23.44 -9.44 20.24
N LYS A 175 -23.75 -8.81 19.09
CA LYS A 175 -25.08 -8.81 18.52
C LYS A 175 -25.43 -10.16 17.94
N VAL A 176 -24.61 -10.68 17.03
CA VAL A 176 -24.81 -11.97 16.34
C VAL A 176 -24.78 -13.15 17.30
N GLY A 177 -23.99 -13.09 18.37
CA GLY A 177 -23.93 -14.16 19.38
C GLY A 177 -25.14 -14.21 20.36
N LYS A 178 -26.13 -13.28 20.21
CA LYS A 178 -27.38 -13.25 20.98
C LYS A 178 -28.61 -13.68 20.18
N GLU A 179 -28.42 -13.86 18.87
CA GLU A 179 -29.42 -14.44 17.95
C GLU A 179 -29.29 -15.98 17.91
#